data_7fa79b1919a68a2b9fe6bbe9035593c0
#
_entry.id   7fa79b1919a68a2b9fe6bbe9035593c0
#
_cell.length_a   1.000
_cell.length_b   1.000
_cell.length_c   1.000
_cell.angle_alpha   90.00
_cell.angle_beta   90.00
_cell.angle_gamma   90.00
#
_symmetry.space_group_name_H-M   'P 1'
#
loop_
_entity.id
_entity.type
_entity.pdbx_description
1 polymer ?
#
loop_
_entity_poly.entity_id
_entity_poly.type
_entity_poly.pdbx_seq_one_letter_code
_entity_poly.pdbx_strand_id
1 'polypeptide(L)'
;MKFRPPPMQPAFSGTGHIVIWIAALAAILLSPILTALVVSPETRYLVMSKRIGPSDWHTEQVLKETGPLDILVLGNSRMLVAIDHAALREYVQTPDGPLKSETIAARFNGYDLSYTFLKDFLIHRHARLVIINYPDIPQIDSHPGEKYIRILGQPDPGLDIKTPSLTVTNYAEMALIGPRLALASIIRPGSLTRQGYRTMEDFPEFERTRGSYTPDEGYQEDKNAPRAPFAHYDSPDKPQPAIIISPGAPLPAGVILTDRPLTSIESAYLPAIKALCERNGAILAFMQLPMANSQGPIELSRQVLALGVPVIAASTEMMFGNVSADHIKENYFDHLHFNSNGSRRSAEVFGPALQELLQRTRG
;
A
#
# COMPACT_ATOMS: atom_id res chain seq x y z
N MET A 1 12.27 41.68 62.94
CA MET A 1 13.06 40.72 62.16
C MET A 1 12.58 40.77 60.74
N LYS A 2 13.39 41.26 59.78
CA LYS A 2 13.03 41.24 58.34
C LYS A 2 13.49 39.90 57.78
N PHE A 3 12.53 39.04 57.42
CA PHE A 3 12.81 37.81 56.66
C PHE A 3 13.42 38.18 55.30
N ARG A 4 14.69 37.91 55.11
CA ARG A 4 15.30 37.93 53.76
C ARG A 4 15.03 36.56 53.17
N PRO A 5 14.31 36.45 52.03
CA PRO A 5 14.18 35.17 51.34
C PRO A 5 15.61 34.71 50.93
N PRO A 6 15.88 33.39 50.97
CA PRO A 6 17.16 32.88 50.51
C PRO A 6 17.35 33.25 49.04
N PRO A 7 18.59 33.53 48.62
CA PRO A 7 18.87 33.85 47.23
C PRO A 7 18.41 32.67 46.38
N MET A 8 17.47 32.93 45.47
CA MET A 8 17.07 31.93 44.45
C MET A 8 18.30 31.62 43.63
N GLN A 9 18.90 30.45 43.86
CA GLN A 9 19.88 29.92 42.93
C GLN A 9 19.15 29.60 41.61
N PRO A 10 19.65 30.11 40.48
CA PRO A 10 19.04 29.72 39.20
C PRO A 10 19.16 28.21 39.04
N ALA A 11 18.02 27.57 38.85
CA ALA A 11 17.87 26.11 38.86
C ALA A 11 18.75 25.37 37.80
N PHE A 12 19.42 26.09 36.89
CA PHE A 12 20.11 25.55 35.73
C PHE A 12 21.46 26.21 35.40
N SER A 13 22.20 26.72 36.40
CA SER A 13 23.42 27.51 36.14
C SER A 13 24.76 26.79 36.36
N GLY A 14 24.75 25.48 36.55
CA GLY A 14 25.97 24.70 36.73
C GLY A 14 26.42 23.98 35.46
N THR A 15 27.75 23.89 35.24
CA THR A 15 28.35 23.13 34.13
C THR A 15 27.81 21.70 34.05
N GLY A 16 27.50 21.09 35.20
CA GLY A 16 26.90 19.76 35.25
C GLY A 16 25.53 19.65 34.53
N HIS A 17 24.72 20.71 34.64
CA HIS A 17 23.42 20.74 33.95
C HIS A 17 23.59 20.86 32.43
N ILE A 18 24.56 21.62 31.97
CA ILE A 18 24.88 21.73 30.53
C ILE A 18 25.30 20.38 29.97
N VAL A 19 26.16 19.66 30.69
CA VAL A 19 26.60 18.32 30.28
C VAL A 19 25.42 17.33 30.20
N ILE A 20 24.51 17.38 31.19
CA ILE A 20 23.30 16.54 31.18
C ILE A 20 22.40 16.86 29.97
N TRP A 21 22.19 18.14 29.66
CA TRP A 21 21.41 18.55 28.51
C TRP A 21 22.04 18.15 27.17
N ILE A 22 23.37 18.30 27.06
CA ILE A 22 24.10 17.86 25.86
C ILE A 22 23.99 16.33 25.72
N ALA A 23 24.16 15.57 26.79
CA ALA A 23 24.04 14.13 26.78
C ALA A 23 22.62 13.68 26.44
N ALA A 24 21.59 14.33 27.00
CA ALA A 24 20.20 14.05 26.68
C ALA A 24 19.89 14.35 25.21
N LEU A 25 20.34 15.49 24.69
CA LEU A 25 20.18 15.84 23.28
C LEU A 25 20.90 14.83 22.36
N ALA A 26 22.14 14.47 22.71
CA ALA A 26 22.90 13.46 21.97
C ALA A 26 22.17 12.09 21.99
N ALA A 27 21.63 11.68 23.13
CA ALA A 27 20.88 10.44 23.25
C ALA A 27 19.60 10.46 22.37
N ILE A 28 18.89 11.59 22.32
CA ILE A 28 17.73 11.77 21.46
C ILE A 28 18.15 11.70 19.98
N LEU A 29 19.20 12.45 19.60
CA LEU A 29 19.69 12.49 18.22
C LEU A 29 20.26 11.15 17.74
N LEU A 30 20.87 10.37 18.64
CA LEU A 30 21.40 9.04 18.31
C LEU A 30 20.37 7.92 18.42
N SER A 31 19.21 8.18 19.02
CA SER A 31 18.20 7.14 19.29
C SER A 31 17.69 6.44 18.03
N PRO A 32 17.49 7.07 16.86
CA PRO A 32 17.11 6.37 15.64
C PRO A 32 18.19 5.36 15.20
N ILE A 33 19.47 5.71 15.33
CA ILE A 33 20.59 4.83 14.99
C ILE A 33 20.60 3.61 15.91
N LEU A 34 20.50 3.84 17.21
CA LEU A 34 20.46 2.77 18.20
C LEU A 34 19.25 1.86 18.00
N THR A 35 18.09 2.46 17.68
CA THR A 35 16.87 1.70 17.36
C THR A 35 17.08 0.81 16.14
N ALA A 36 17.71 1.33 15.08
CA ALA A 36 18.00 0.57 13.87
C ALA A 36 18.93 -0.63 14.13
N LEU A 37 19.85 -0.52 15.07
CA LEU A 37 20.78 -1.59 15.44
C LEU A 37 20.12 -2.67 16.33
N VAL A 38 19.16 -2.28 17.18
CA VAL A 38 18.58 -3.18 18.19
C VAL A 38 17.27 -3.80 17.71
N VAL A 39 16.45 -3.06 16.93
CA VAL A 39 15.13 -3.52 16.48
C VAL A 39 15.25 -4.31 15.18
N SER A 40 14.88 -5.59 15.22
CA SER A 40 14.92 -6.45 14.04
C SER A 40 13.96 -5.96 12.93
N PRO A 41 14.23 -6.27 11.65
CA PRO A 41 13.29 -5.99 10.56
C PRO A 41 11.88 -6.50 10.84
N GLU A 42 11.74 -7.73 11.33
CA GLU A 42 10.45 -8.30 11.71
C GLU A 42 9.71 -7.44 12.73
N THR A 43 10.38 -7.01 13.79
CA THR A 43 9.79 -6.13 14.79
C THR A 43 9.33 -4.80 14.18
N ARG A 44 10.07 -4.25 13.22
CA ARG A 44 9.71 -3.00 12.53
C ARG A 44 8.40 -3.12 11.77
N TYR A 45 8.22 -4.23 11.06
CA TYR A 45 6.96 -4.53 10.37
C TYR A 45 5.80 -4.71 11.35
N LEU A 46 6.01 -5.46 12.42
CA LEU A 46 4.98 -5.71 13.44
C LEU A 46 4.55 -4.45 14.19
N VAL A 47 5.42 -3.46 14.30
CA VAL A 47 5.11 -2.17 14.94
C VAL A 47 4.35 -1.22 14.04
N MET A 48 4.36 -1.44 12.72
CA MET A 48 3.48 -0.72 11.82
C MET A 48 2.05 -0.93 12.28
N SER A 49 1.55 0.06 12.99
CA SER A 49 0.31 -0.06 13.74
C SER A 49 -0.84 -0.57 12.87
N LYS A 50 -1.84 -1.16 13.53
CA LYS A 50 -3.17 -1.49 13.04
C LYS A 50 -3.82 -0.43 12.14
N ARG A 51 -3.41 0.83 12.28
CA ARG A 51 -3.91 1.96 11.47
C ARG A 51 -3.37 1.97 10.04
N ILE A 52 -2.23 1.30 9.81
CA ILE A 52 -1.53 1.31 8.53
C ILE A 52 -1.91 0.10 7.69
N GLY A 53 -2.12 -1.03 8.34
CA GLY A 53 -2.47 -2.24 7.65
C GLY A 53 -2.20 -3.49 8.49
N PRO A 54 -2.31 -4.64 7.85
CA PRO A 54 -2.13 -5.94 8.46
C PRO A 54 -0.66 -6.28 8.67
N SER A 55 -0.05 -5.74 9.72
CA SER A 55 1.38 -5.84 9.99
C SER A 55 1.88 -7.29 10.13
N ASP A 56 1.06 -8.19 10.70
CA ASP A 56 1.41 -9.61 10.81
C ASP A 56 1.46 -10.26 9.43
N TRP A 57 0.49 -9.96 8.57
CA TRP A 57 0.46 -10.40 7.18
C TRP A 57 1.64 -9.86 6.38
N HIS A 58 1.93 -8.56 6.51
CA HIS A 58 3.10 -7.98 5.85
C HIS A 58 4.39 -8.66 6.29
N THR A 59 4.55 -8.91 7.60
CA THR A 59 5.71 -9.61 8.15
C THR A 59 5.84 -11.02 7.58
N GLU A 60 4.72 -11.74 7.53
CA GLU A 60 4.69 -13.10 6.99
C GLU A 60 5.09 -13.11 5.52
N GLN A 61 4.37 -12.33 4.70
CA GLN A 61 4.55 -12.34 3.25
C GLN A 61 5.87 -11.75 2.78
N VAL A 62 6.40 -10.73 3.46
CA VAL A 62 7.62 -10.03 3.05
C VAL A 62 8.87 -10.70 3.60
N LEU A 63 8.85 -11.18 4.86
CA LEU A 63 10.06 -11.59 5.55
C LEU A 63 10.17 -13.11 5.83
N LYS A 64 9.04 -13.84 5.88
CA LYS A 64 9.06 -15.25 6.32
C LYS A 64 8.72 -16.23 5.22
N GLU A 65 7.72 -15.91 4.41
CA GLU A 65 7.32 -16.76 3.32
C GLU A 65 8.42 -16.85 2.26
N THR A 66 8.51 -18.01 1.64
CA THR A 66 9.47 -18.31 0.59
C THR A 66 8.78 -18.87 -0.64
N GLY A 67 9.47 -18.85 -1.76
CA GLY A 67 8.97 -19.38 -3.01
C GLY A 67 8.36 -18.31 -3.91
N PRO A 68 8.28 -18.61 -5.22
CA PRO A 68 7.87 -17.65 -6.22
C PRO A 68 6.36 -17.40 -6.18
N LEU A 69 5.98 -16.18 -6.53
CA LEU A 69 4.61 -15.80 -6.89
C LEU A 69 4.49 -15.64 -8.42
N ASP A 70 3.33 -15.94 -8.93
CA ASP A 70 2.97 -15.55 -10.30
C ASP A 70 2.61 -14.07 -10.33
N ILE A 71 1.79 -13.60 -9.36
CA ILE A 71 1.34 -12.22 -9.24
C ILE A 71 1.53 -11.71 -7.83
N LEU A 72 2.24 -10.59 -7.69
CA LEU A 72 2.32 -9.79 -6.48
C LEU A 72 1.53 -8.50 -6.68
N VAL A 73 0.55 -8.24 -5.83
CA VAL A 73 -0.24 -7.01 -5.83
C VAL A 73 0.25 -6.12 -4.70
N LEU A 74 0.68 -4.91 -5.03
CA LEU A 74 1.13 -3.88 -4.10
C LEU A 74 0.19 -2.67 -4.16
N GLY A 75 0.21 -1.84 -3.14
CA GLY A 75 -0.43 -0.54 -3.21
C GLY A 75 -1.18 -0.11 -1.96
N ASN A 76 -2.24 0.65 -2.18
CA ASN A 76 -3.06 1.27 -1.14
C ASN A 76 -4.26 0.39 -0.72
N SER A 77 -5.13 0.95 0.13
CA SER A 77 -6.33 0.27 0.60
C SER A 77 -7.30 -0.15 -0.52
N ARG A 78 -7.30 0.53 -1.67
CA ARG A 78 -8.10 0.11 -2.83
C ARG A 78 -7.58 -1.22 -3.37
N MET A 79 -6.25 -1.37 -3.48
CA MET A 79 -5.65 -2.64 -3.92
C MET A 79 -5.85 -3.76 -2.89
N LEU A 80 -5.91 -3.42 -1.60
CA LEU A 80 -6.16 -4.39 -0.53
C LEU A 80 -7.48 -5.14 -0.71
N VAL A 81 -8.50 -4.46 -1.22
CA VAL A 81 -9.85 -5.01 -1.41
C VAL A 81 -10.22 -5.18 -2.89
N ALA A 82 -9.29 -4.91 -3.81
CA ALA A 82 -9.61 -4.92 -5.24
C ALA A 82 -9.72 -6.31 -5.84
N ILE A 83 -8.96 -7.27 -5.33
CA ILE A 83 -8.82 -8.58 -5.96
C ILE A 83 -9.20 -9.69 -4.99
N ASP A 84 -10.22 -10.45 -5.36
CA ASP A 84 -10.49 -11.75 -4.77
C ASP A 84 -9.55 -12.78 -5.41
N HIS A 85 -8.53 -13.22 -4.68
CA HIS A 85 -7.54 -14.19 -5.16
C HIS A 85 -8.15 -15.57 -5.45
N ALA A 86 -9.21 -15.95 -4.74
CA ALA A 86 -9.90 -17.21 -5.00
C ALA A 86 -10.64 -17.14 -6.34
N ALA A 87 -11.39 -16.08 -6.57
CA ALA A 87 -12.05 -15.84 -7.85
C ALA A 87 -11.03 -15.64 -9.00
N LEU A 88 -9.91 -14.97 -8.76
CA LEU A 88 -8.91 -14.75 -9.80
C LEU A 88 -8.34 -16.05 -10.38
N ARG A 89 -8.26 -17.13 -9.57
CA ARG A 89 -7.83 -18.46 -10.04
C ARG A 89 -8.76 -19.07 -11.11
N GLU A 90 -9.98 -18.60 -11.21
CA GLU A 90 -10.93 -19.04 -12.23
C GLU A 90 -10.57 -18.45 -13.61
N TYR A 91 -9.94 -17.27 -13.63
CA TYR A 91 -9.66 -16.49 -14.85
C TYR A 91 -8.20 -16.51 -15.27
N VAL A 92 -7.28 -16.84 -14.35
CA VAL A 92 -5.83 -16.86 -14.62
C VAL A 92 -5.29 -18.26 -14.44
N GLN A 93 -4.79 -18.82 -15.56
CA GLN A 93 -4.23 -20.16 -15.62
C GLN A 93 -2.71 -20.11 -15.66
N THR A 94 -2.05 -20.99 -14.92
CA THR A 94 -0.60 -21.17 -14.97
C THR A 94 -0.25 -22.62 -15.34
N PRO A 95 0.81 -22.87 -16.14
CA PRO A 95 1.18 -24.25 -16.50
C PRO A 95 1.73 -25.02 -15.30
N ASP A 96 2.24 -24.28 -14.30
CA ASP A 96 2.96 -24.87 -13.17
C ASP A 96 2.03 -25.22 -11.99
N GLY A 97 0.72 -25.18 -12.23
CA GLY A 97 -0.31 -25.49 -11.24
C GLY A 97 -1.21 -24.30 -10.91
N PRO A 98 -1.85 -24.30 -9.74
CA PRO A 98 -2.74 -23.20 -9.34
C PRO A 98 -2.01 -21.86 -9.26
N LEU A 99 -2.65 -20.78 -9.68
CA LEU A 99 -2.15 -19.42 -9.58
C LEU A 99 -1.70 -19.10 -8.14
N LYS A 100 -0.47 -18.67 -8.02
CA LYS A 100 0.11 -18.15 -6.76
C LYS A 100 0.10 -16.63 -6.80
N SER A 101 -0.85 -16.04 -6.11
CA SER A 101 -1.01 -14.59 -6.08
C SER A 101 -1.25 -14.10 -4.65
N GLU A 102 -0.63 -12.97 -4.29
CA GLU A 102 -0.72 -12.37 -2.97
C GLU A 102 -0.85 -10.85 -3.07
N THR A 103 -1.53 -10.25 -2.09
CA THR A 103 -1.62 -8.80 -1.94
C THR A 103 -0.83 -8.33 -0.71
N ILE A 104 0.10 -7.42 -0.92
CA ILE A 104 0.86 -6.73 0.12
C ILE A 104 0.55 -5.24 -0.01
N ALA A 105 -0.58 -4.82 0.53
CA ALA A 105 -1.07 -3.45 0.43
C ALA A 105 -1.31 -2.86 1.81
N ALA A 106 -1.23 -1.53 1.91
CA ALA A 106 -1.42 -0.79 3.14
C ALA A 106 -2.53 0.25 2.97
N ARG A 107 -3.05 0.80 4.07
CA ARG A 107 -3.93 1.96 4.02
C ARG A 107 -3.14 3.17 3.53
N PHE A 108 -3.82 4.11 2.91
CA PHE A 108 -3.24 5.31 2.30
C PHE A 108 -2.36 5.03 1.06
N ASN A 109 -2.14 6.05 0.25
CA ASN A 109 -1.21 5.97 -0.86
C ASN A 109 0.24 5.94 -0.34
N GLY A 110 1.04 5.04 -0.87
CA GLY A 110 2.39 4.82 -0.39
C GLY A 110 3.29 4.13 -1.40
N TYR A 111 3.73 4.84 -2.45
CA TYR A 111 4.73 4.29 -3.38
C TYR A 111 6.09 4.12 -2.71
N ASP A 112 6.42 4.96 -1.74
CA ASP A 112 7.56 4.82 -0.85
C ASP A 112 7.49 3.52 -0.03
N LEU A 113 6.35 3.26 0.60
CA LEU A 113 6.12 2.03 1.36
C LEU A 113 6.07 0.81 0.44
N SER A 114 5.39 0.90 -0.71
CA SER A 114 5.33 -0.17 -1.70
C SER A 114 6.72 -0.53 -2.25
N TYR A 115 7.57 0.47 -2.47
CA TYR A 115 8.97 0.26 -2.84
C TYR A 115 9.71 -0.53 -1.76
N THR A 116 9.53 -0.16 -0.50
CA THR A 116 10.18 -0.83 0.64
C THR A 116 9.70 -2.27 0.78
N PHE A 117 8.39 -2.51 0.68
CA PHE A 117 7.83 -3.86 0.67
C PHE A 117 8.38 -4.70 -0.48
N LEU A 118 8.40 -4.16 -1.69
CA LEU A 118 8.92 -4.87 -2.85
C LEU A 118 10.41 -5.20 -2.70
N LYS A 119 11.21 -4.25 -2.22
CA LYS A 119 12.64 -4.43 -2.01
C LYS A 119 12.91 -5.57 -1.01
N ASP A 120 12.23 -5.54 0.14
CA ASP A 120 12.42 -6.55 1.17
C ASP A 120 11.87 -7.92 0.72
N PHE A 121 10.73 -7.94 0.03
CA PHE A 121 10.15 -9.15 -0.58
C PHE A 121 11.12 -9.82 -1.55
N LEU A 122 11.76 -9.05 -2.42
CA LEU A 122 12.67 -9.56 -3.46
C LEU A 122 14.00 -10.11 -2.89
N ILE A 123 14.30 -9.91 -1.60
CA ILE A 123 15.42 -10.57 -0.94
C ILE A 123 15.15 -12.08 -0.76
N HIS A 124 13.89 -12.46 -0.52
CA HIS A 124 13.50 -13.81 -0.14
C HIS A 124 12.64 -14.53 -1.17
N ARG A 125 11.97 -13.77 -2.05
CA ARG A 125 10.99 -14.29 -3.01
C ARG A 125 11.14 -13.64 -4.37
N HIS A 126 10.43 -14.20 -5.36
CA HIS A 126 10.31 -13.63 -6.70
C HIS A 126 8.84 -13.54 -7.09
N ALA A 127 8.49 -12.55 -7.89
CA ALA A 127 7.21 -12.45 -8.55
C ALA A 127 7.43 -12.29 -10.05
N ARG A 128 6.61 -12.93 -10.87
CA ARG A 128 6.68 -12.80 -12.34
C ARG A 128 6.02 -11.51 -12.81
N LEU A 129 4.90 -11.16 -12.18
CA LEU A 129 4.13 -9.95 -12.45
C LEU A 129 3.90 -9.20 -11.14
N VAL A 130 4.28 -7.95 -11.11
CA VAL A 130 4.03 -7.04 -9.99
C VAL A 130 2.99 -6.02 -10.44
N ILE A 131 1.89 -5.95 -9.70
CA ILE A 131 0.81 -5.00 -9.95
C ILE A 131 0.83 -3.95 -8.84
N ILE A 132 0.76 -2.69 -9.21
CA ILE A 132 0.63 -1.58 -8.26
C ILE A 132 -0.52 -0.67 -8.67
N ASN A 133 -1.18 -0.01 -7.71
CA ASN A 133 -2.23 0.94 -8.05
C ASN A 133 -1.73 2.04 -9.00
N TYR A 134 -2.57 2.36 -9.98
CA TYR A 134 -2.34 3.53 -10.81
C TYR A 134 -2.38 4.80 -9.95
N PRO A 135 -1.49 5.79 -10.18
CA PRO A 135 -1.45 7.01 -9.37
C PRO A 135 -2.56 8.00 -9.78
N ASP A 136 -3.82 7.62 -9.64
CA ASP A 136 -4.99 8.48 -9.84
C ASP A 136 -5.20 9.47 -8.69
N ILE A 137 -4.85 9.08 -7.47
CA ILE A 137 -4.84 9.93 -6.28
C ILE A 137 -3.38 10.31 -5.96
N PRO A 138 -3.03 11.62 -6.01
CA PRO A 138 -1.66 12.06 -5.78
C PRO A 138 -1.14 11.69 -4.38
N GLN A 139 0.07 11.15 -4.30
CA GLN A 139 0.76 11.01 -3.03
C GLN A 139 1.58 12.27 -2.76
N ILE A 140 1.10 13.12 -1.85
CA ILE A 140 1.74 14.39 -1.49
C ILE A 140 2.79 14.19 -0.40
N ASP A 141 2.49 13.35 0.61
CA ASP A 141 3.33 13.09 1.78
C ASP A 141 3.84 11.65 1.80
N SER A 142 4.94 11.44 2.54
CA SER A 142 5.45 10.10 2.81
C SER A 142 4.41 9.27 3.57
N HIS A 143 4.36 7.98 3.24
CA HIS A 143 3.43 7.06 3.89
C HIS A 143 3.73 6.96 5.40
N PRO A 144 2.72 7.05 6.28
CA PRO A 144 2.95 7.03 7.73
C PRO A 144 3.60 5.73 8.25
N GLY A 145 3.59 4.66 7.46
CA GLY A 145 4.25 3.39 7.79
C GLY A 145 5.74 3.36 7.46
N GLU A 146 6.15 4.15 6.50
CA GLU A 146 7.51 4.17 5.96
C GLU A 146 8.56 4.42 7.05
N LYS A 147 8.29 5.35 7.96
CA LYS A 147 9.17 5.68 9.08
C LYS A 147 9.47 4.52 10.04
N TYR A 148 8.57 3.54 10.16
CA TYR A 148 8.78 2.38 11.04
C TYR A 148 9.73 1.37 10.41
N ILE A 149 9.63 1.16 9.11
CA ILE A 149 10.46 0.20 8.39
C ILE A 149 11.82 0.82 8.09
N ARG A 150 11.85 2.08 7.70
CA ARG A 150 13.02 2.85 7.30
C ARG A 150 13.55 3.73 8.41
N ILE A 151 13.96 3.12 9.53
CA ILE A 151 14.39 3.82 10.76
C ILE A 151 15.55 4.79 10.53
N LEU A 152 16.47 4.44 9.68
CA LEU A 152 17.48 5.32 9.15
C LEU A 152 17.23 5.34 7.65
N GLY A 153 16.65 6.40 7.18
CA GLY A 153 16.59 6.63 5.75
C GLY A 153 17.98 6.51 5.15
N GLN A 154 18.47 5.29 5.02
CA GLN A 154 19.48 5.07 4.02
C GLN A 154 18.76 5.35 2.71
N PRO A 155 18.98 6.54 2.13
CA PRO A 155 18.52 6.73 0.77
C PRO A 155 19.11 5.56 0.01
N ASP A 156 18.26 4.76 -0.62
CA ASP A 156 18.79 3.84 -1.61
C ASP A 156 19.63 4.67 -2.56
N PRO A 157 20.89 4.26 -2.82
CA PRO A 157 21.73 4.99 -3.76
C PRO A 157 20.96 5.05 -5.09
N GLY A 158 20.51 6.23 -5.49
CA GLY A 158 19.70 6.44 -6.67
C GLY A 158 18.28 6.96 -6.45
N LEU A 159 17.76 6.96 -5.21
CA LEU A 159 16.53 7.67 -4.89
C LEU A 159 16.86 9.13 -4.55
N ASP A 160 16.80 9.98 -5.55
CA ASP A 160 16.95 11.45 -5.36
C ASP A 160 15.64 12.02 -4.77
N ILE A 161 15.44 11.80 -3.45
CA ILE A 161 14.30 12.38 -2.74
C ILE A 161 14.63 13.84 -2.45
N LYS A 162 14.15 14.72 -3.30
CA LYS A 162 14.34 16.18 -3.20
C LYS A 162 13.55 16.85 -2.07
N THR A 163 13.10 16.11 -1.05
CA THR A 163 12.34 16.68 0.07
C THR A 163 13.08 16.48 1.39
N PRO A 164 14.06 17.35 1.70
CA PRO A 164 14.80 17.31 2.98
C PRO A 164 13.89 17.36 4.21
N SER A 165 12.74 18.04 4.09
CA SER A 165 11.76 18.18 5.17
C SER A 165 11.17 16.84 5.63
N LEU A 166 10.85 15.94 4.70
CA LEU A 166 10.31 14.61 5.04
C LEU A 166 11.34 13.78 5.82
N THR A 167 12.59 13.82 5.40
CA THR A 167 13.68 13.12 6.09
C THR A 167 13.87 13.64 7.50
N VAL A 168 13.85 14.96 7.71
CA VAL A 168 13.97 15.58 9.03
C VAL A 168 12.79 15.24 9.92
N THR A 169 11.57 15.30 9.39
CA THR A 169 10.35 14.96 10.14
C THR A 169 10.36 13.48 10.54
N ASN A 170 10.65 12.58 9.60
CA ASN A 170 10.74 11.15 9.89
C ASN A 170 11.83 10.85 10.92
N TYR A 171 12.98 11.52 10.82
CA TYR A 171 14.05 11.37 11.79
C TYR A 171 13.63 11.86 13.19
N ALA A 172 12.99 13.01 13.29
CA ALA A 172 12.49 13.57 14.55
C ALA A 172 11.42 12.65 15.19
N GLU A 173 10.48 12.11 14.40
CA GLU A 173 9.50 11.16 14.88
C GLU A 173 10.15 9.86 15.37
N MET A 174 11.14 9.35 14.65
CA MET A 174 11.90 8.18 15.07
C MET A 174 12.75 8.43 16.33
N ALA A 175 13.30 9.64 16.50
CA ALA A 175 13.98 10.02 17.72
C ALA A 175 13.07 9.97 18.96
N LEU A 176 11.77 10.20 18.78
CA LEU A 176 10.77 10.12 19.85
C LEU A 176 10.23 8.70 20.05
N ILE A 177 10.00 7.96 18.97
CA ILE A 177 9.38 6.63 19.00
C ILE A 177 10.44 5.54 19.22
N GLY A 178 11.63 5.69 18.65
CA GLY A 178 12.70 4.71 18.63
C GLY A 178 13.08 4.15 19.99
N PRO A 179 13.35 4.97 21.01
CA PRO A 179 13.71 4.48 22.35
C PRO A 179 12.60 3.59 22.96
N ARG A 180 11.33 3.94 22.73
CA ARG A 180 10.19 3.15 23.19
C ARG A 180 10.12 1.79 22.48
N LEU A 181 10.38 1.77 21.19
CA LEU A 181 10.42 0.53 20.41
C LEU A 181 11.58 -0.37 20.83
N ALA A 182 12.78 0.21 20.97
CA ALA A 182 13.95 -0.53 21.42
C ALA A 182 13.73 -1.13 22.82
N LEU A 183 13.19 -0.34 23.75
CA LEU A 183 12.88 -0.81 25.10
C LEU A 183 11.83 -1.91 25.09
N ALA A 184 10.77 -1.74 24.31
CA ALA A 184 9.70 -2.73 24.19
C ALA A 184 10.21 -4.04 23.56
N SER A 185 11.09 -3.99 22.56
CA SER A 185 11.69 -5.18 21.93
C SER A 185 12.59 -5.97 22.88
N ILE A 186 13.24 -5.28 23.84
CA ILE A 186 14.10 -5.92 24.84
C ILE A 186 13.30 -6.49 26.02
N ILE A 187 12.38 -5.71 26.59
CA ILE A 187 11.67 -6.05 27.82
C ILE A 187 10.48 -6.98 27.57
N ARG A 188 9.78 -6.79 26.45
CA ARG A 188 8.58 -7.55 26.11
C ARG A 188 8.54 -7.87 24.61
N PRO A 189 9.43 -8.70 24.10
CA PRO A 189 9.47 -9.03 22.67
C PRO A 189 8.14 -9.61 22.15
N GLY A 190 7.33 -10.25 23.00
CA GLY A 190 6.00 -10.74 22.65
C GLY A 190 4.87 -9.71 22.77
N SER A 191 5.08 -8.54 23.38
CA SER A 191 4.01 -7.53 23.55
C SER A 191 3.83 -6.62 22.33
N LEU A 192 4.80 -6.64 21.43
CA LEU A 192 4.75 -5.94 20.15
C LEU A 192 3.99 -6.75 19.08
N THR A 193 3.67 -8.01 19.41
CA THR A 193 3.15 -8.97 18.47
C THR A 193 1.71 -9.32 18.75
N ARG A 194 1.03 -9.55 17.68
CA ARG A 194 -0.12 -10.41 17.45
C ARG A 194 -1.48 -9.78 17.59
N GLN A 195 -1.96 -9.39 16.44
CA GLN A 195 -3.30 -9.74 16.02
C GLN A 195 -3.10 -10.82 14.95
N GLY A 196 -3.52 -12.03 15.23
CA GLY A 196 -3.29 -13.18 14.37
C GLY A 196 -4.16 -13.16 13.11
N TYR A 197 -3.96 -12.18 12.26
CA TYR A 197 -4.48 -12.21 10.89
C TYR A 197 -3.61 -13.16 10.09
N ARG A 198 -4.12 -14.34 9.80
CA ARG A 198 -3.42 -15.40 9.07
C ARG A 198 -3.68 -15.33 7.57
N THR A 199 -4.77 -14.68 7.17
CA THR A 199 -5.17 -14.53 5.77
C THR A 199 -5.66 -13.10 5.53
N MET A 200 -5.76 -12.69 4.26
CA MET A 200 -6.36 -11.40 3.90
C MET A 200 -7.82 -11.30 4.34
N GLU A 201 -8.52 -12.43 4.37
CA GLU A 201 -9.94 -12.52 4.76
C GLU A 201 -10.17 -12.25 6.25
N ASP A 202 -9.13 -12.38 7.07
CA ASP A 202 -9.18 -12.07 8.50
C ASP A 202 -9.14 -10.56 8.80
N PHE A 203 -8.99 -9.69 7.79
CA PHE A 203 -8.93 -8.25 8.01
C PHE A 203 -10.29 -7.64 8.29
N PRO A 204 -10.37 -6.72 9.28
CA PRO A 204 -11.59 -5.96 9.53
C PRO A 204 -12.10 -5.21 8.30
N GLU A 205 -11.20 -4.79 7.40
CA GLU A 205 -11.55 -4.18 6.13
C GLU A 205 -12.30 -5.14 5.21
N PHE A 206 -11.94 -6.41 5.19
CA PHE A 206 -12.67 -7.43 4.46
C PHE A 206 -14.07 -7.66 5.05
N GLU A 207 -14.23 -7.56 6.36
CA GLU A 207 -15.55 -7.60 7.01
C GLU A 207 -16.40 -6.37 6.69
N ARG A 208 -15.78 -5.19 6.51
CA ARG A 208 -16.47 -3.97 6.08
C ARG A 208 -17.03 -4.06 4.65
N THR A 209 -16.59 -5.04 3.87
CA THR A 209 -17.15 -5.28 2.53
C THR A 209 -18.60 -5.75 2.52
N ARG A 210 -19.24 -5.91 3.68
CA ARG A 210 -20.66 -6.29 3.81
C ARG A 210 -21.63 -5.12 3.84
N GLY A 211 -21.15 -3.89 3.93
CA GLY A 211 -21.98 -2.71 3.96
C GLY A 211 -22.28 -2.15 2.56
N SER A 212 -23.23 -1.25 2.52
CA SER A 212 -23.52 -0.44 1.34
C SER A 212 -23.16 1.02 1.59
N TYR A 213 -22.77 1.71 0.55
CA TYR A 213 -22.51 3.15 0.59
C TYR A 213 -23.67 3.91 -0.02
N THR A 214 -24.23 4.85 0.75
CA THR A 214 -25.18 5.85 0.24
C THR A 214 -24.54 7.23 0.32
N PRO A 215 -24.62 8.08 -0.73
CA PRO A 215 -23.96 9.39 -0.75
C PRO A 215 -24.38 10.31 0.39
N ASP A 216 -25.63 10.24 0.81
CA ASP A 216 -26.20 11.11 1.84
C ASP A 216 -25.97 10.62 3.28
N GLU A 217 -25.81 9.31 3.47
CA GLU A 217 -25.71 8.68 4.79
C GLU A 217 -24.32 8.09 5.08
N GLY A 218 -23.45 8.07 4.06
CA GLY A 218 -22.14 7.44 4.16
C GLY A 218 -22.22 5.91 4.20
N TYR A 219 -21.18 5.29 4.72
CA TYR A 219 -21.11 3.84 4.85
C TYR A 219 -22.01 3.35 5.99
N GLN A 220 -22.96 2.49 5.65
CA GLN A 220 -23.83 1.79 6.61
C GLN A 220 -23.33 0.35 6.77
N GLU A 221 -22.74 0.03 7.92
CA GLU A 221 -22.37 -1.33 8.25
C GLU A 221 -23.62 -2.13 8.64
N ASP A 222 -24.01 -3.08 7.83
CA ASP A 222 -25.03 -4.05 8.24
C ASP A 222 -24.38 -5.17 9.07
N LYS A 223 -24.33 -4.97 10.37
CA LYS A 223 -23.78 -5.95 11.32
C LYS A 223 -24.55 -7.27 11.36
N ASN A 224 -25.76 -7.28 10.84
CA ASN A 224 -26.66 -8.42 10.86
C ASN A 224 -26.79 -9.08 9.46
N ALA A 225 -26.21 -8.49 8.41
CA ALA A 225 -26.18 -9.14 7.13
C ALA A 225 -25.52 -10.51 7.29
N PRO A 226 -26.21 -11.61 6.99
CA PRO A 226 -25.57 -12.91 6.99
C PRO A 226 -24.35 -12.82 6.09
N ARG A 227 -23.28 -13.58 6.40
CA ARG A 227 -22.22 -13.88 5.42
C ARG A 227 -22.90 -14.58 4.28
N ALA A 228 -23.57 -13.82 3.42
CA ALA A 228 -24.17 -14.36 2.24
C ALA A 228 -23.05 -15.01 1.45
N PRO A 229 -23.17 -16.29 1.07
CA PRO A 229 -22.35 -16.80 -0.01
C PRO A 229 -22.54 -15.80 -1.12
N PHE A 230 -21.42 -15.29 -1.65
CA PHE A 230 -21.36 -14.24 -2.67
C PHE A 230 -22.58 -14.34 -3.59
N ALA A 231 -23.54 -13.41 -3.43
CA ALA A 231 -24.67 -13.36 -4.31
C ALA A 231 -24.11 -13.19 -5.73
N HIS A 232 -24.41 -14.11 -6.63
CA HIS A 232 -24.11 -13.91 -8.04
C HIS A 232 -24.80 -12.60 -8.42
N TYR A 233 -24.02 -11.60 -8.71
CA TYR A 233 -24.53 -10.38 -9.29
C TYR A 233 -24.90 -10.72 -10.74
N ASP A 234 -26.17 -11.00 -10.97
CA ASP A 234 -26.75 -11.17 -12.30
C ASP A 234 -26.92 -9.80 -12.95
N SER A 235 -25.79 -9.14 -13.29
CA SER A 235 -25.89 -8.05 -14.25
C SER A 235 -26.37 -8.63 -15.57
N PRO A 236 -27.42 -8.05 -16.20
CA PRO A 236 -27.88 -8.50 -17.51
C PRO A 236 -26.79 -8.35 -18.57
N ASP A 237 -25.82 -7.45 -18.35
CA ASP A 237 -24.69 -7.24 -19.24
C ASP A 237 -23.45 -7.98 -18.75
N LYS A 238 -22.86 -8.79 -19.62
CA LYS A 238 -21.56 -9.40 -19.34
C LYS A 238 -20.51 -8.30 -19.19
N PRO A 239 -19.64 -8.38 -18.18
CA PRO A 239 -18.56 -7.44 -18.04
C PRO A 239 -17.62 -7.51 -19.24
N GLN A 240 -17.04 -6.39 -19.57
CA GLN A 240 -15.98 -6.33 -20.58
C GLN A 240 -14.62 -6.49 -19.89
N PRO A 241 -13.71 -7.28 -20.50
CA PRO A 241 -12.35 -7.39 -19.97
C PRO A 241 -11.68 -6.03 -19.88
N ALA A 242 -10.87 -5.85 -18.84
CA ALA A 242 -10.01 -4.69 -18.70
C ALA A 242 -9.05 -4.57 -19.89
N ILE A 243 -8.77 -3.35 -20.29
CA ILE A 243 -7.87 -3.09 -21.40
C ILE A 243 -6.42 -2.95 -20.89
N ILE A 244 -5.47 -3.42 -21.70
CA ILE A 244 -4.04 -3.20 -21.48
C ILE A 244 -3.60 -2.05 -22.37
N ILE A 245 -3.16 -0.96 -21.76
CA ILE A 245 -2.57 0.18 -22.47
C ILE A 245 -1.05 0.02 -22.40
N SER A 246 -0.47 -0.43 -23.50
CA SER A 246 0.97 -0.63 -23.61
C SER A 246 1.70 0.67 -23.96
N PRO A 247 2.90 0.90 -23.43
CA PRO A 247 3.71 2.08 -23.77
C PRO A 247 3.93 2.19 -25.27
N GLY A 248 3.70 3.39 -25.81
CA GLY A 248 3.88 3.66 -27.24
C GLY A 248 2.80 3.13 -28.18
N ALA A 249 1.85 2.37 -27.70
CA ALA A 249 0.72 1.92 -28.50
C ALA A 249 -0.33 3.04 -28.68
N PRO A 250 -1.12 3.02 -29.78
CA PRO A 250 -2.28 3.90 -29.91
C PRO A 250 -3.24 3.70 -28.75
N LEU A 251 -3.83 4.82 -28.28
CA LEU A 251 -4.81 4.75 -27.19
C LEU A 251 -6.11 4.08 -27.68
N PRO A 252 -6.66 3.18 -26.90
CA PRO A 252 -7.97 2.62 -27.15
C PRO A 252 -9.08 3.69 -27.12
N ALA A 253 -10.19 3.43 -27.78
CA ALA A 253 -11.38 4.25 -27.63
C ALA A 253 -11.84 4.28 -26.16
N GLY A 254 -12.34 5.44 -25.71
CA GLY A 254 -12.76 5.60 -24.31
C GLY A 254 -11.63 5.91 -23.33
N VAL A 255 -10.39 6.06 -23.79
CA VAL A 255 -9.26 6.53 -22.98
C VAL A 255 -8.89 7.96 -23.35
N ILE A 256 -8.77 8.84 -22.36
CA ILE A 256 -8.32 10.20 -22.53
C ILE A 256 -7.04 10.47 -21.73
N LEU A 257 -6.23 11.40 -22.24
CA LEU A 257 -4.99 11.80 -21.57
C LEU A 257 -5.18 13.09 -20.81
N THR A 258 -4.68 13.10 -19.59
CA THR A 258 -4.58 14.28 -18.74
C THR A 258 -3.12 14.73 -18.60
N ASP A 259 -2.92 15.99 -18.26
CA ASP A 259 -1.60 16.57 -17.99
C ASP A 259 -1.28 16.61 -16.48
N ARG A 260 -1.89 15.71 -15.69
CA ARG A 260 -1.60 15.60 -14.26
C ARG A 260 -0.11 15.33 -14.03
N PRO A 261 0.61 16.22 -13.32
CA PRO A 261 2.02 16.01 -13.01
C PRO A 261 2.18 14.92 -11.96
N LEU A 262 3.32 14.24 -11.99
CA LEU A 262 3.76 13.40 -10.89
C LEU A 262 4.16 14.27 -9.71
N THR A 263 3.82 13.83 -8.50
CA THR A 263 4.36 14.44 -7.27
C THR A 263 5.85 14.13 -7.12
N SER A 264 6.54 14.79 -6.20
CA SER A 264 7.94 14.50 -5.91
C SER A 264 8.16 13.04 -5.47
N ILE A 265 7.23 12.49 -4.70
CA ILE A 265 7.28 11.09 -4.24
C ILE A 265 7.03 10.14 -5.41
N GLU A 266 6.00 10.36 -6.19
CA GLU A 266 5.70 9.56 -7.39
C GLU A 266 6.87 9.57 -8.38
N SER A 267 7.45 10.75 -8.63
CA SER A 267 8.60 10.91 -9.53
C SER A 267 9.86 10.18 -9.06
N ALA A 268 10.03 10.03 -7.74
CA ALA A 268 11.16 9.32 -7.17
C ALA A 268 10.93 7.80 -7.14
N TYR A 269 9.78 7.37 -6.64
CA TYR A 269 9.56 5.96 -6.33
C TYR A 269 9.01 5.13 -7.47
N LEU A 270 8.19 5.66 -8.38
CA LEU A 270 7.66 4.87 -9.50
C LEU A 270 8.76 4.37 -10.44
N PRO A 271 9.74 5.19 -10.86
CA PRO A 271 10.89 4.69 -11.63
C PRO A 271 11.74 3.68 -10.85
N ALA A 272 11.88 3.86 -9.52
CA ALA A 272 12.65 2.96 -8.67
C ALA A 272 11.98 1.59 -8.53
N ILE A 273 10.65 1.55 -8.37
CA ILE A 273 9.86 0.31 -8.36
C ILE A 273 10.02 -0.41 -9.71
N LYS A 274 9.90 0.32 -10.83
CA LYS A 274 10.13 -0.23 -12.17
C LYS A 274 11.51 -0.87 -12.28
N ALA A 275 12.54 -0.14 -11.90
CA ALA A 275 13.92 -0.63 -11.96
C ALA A 275 14.16 -1.85 -11.03
N LEU A 276 13.47 -1.93 -9.88
CA LEU A 276 13.50 -3.12 -9.01
C LEU A 276 12.88 -4.32 -9.72
N CYS A 277 11.72 -4.18 -10.34
CA CYS A 277 11.07 -5.24 -11.10
C CYS A 277 11.96 -5.72 -12.25
N GLU A 278 12.46 -4.81 -13.07
CA GLU A 278 13.33 -5.13 -14.23
C GLU A 278 14.58 -5.90 -13.81
N ARG A 279 15.28 -5.47 -12.75
CA ARG A 279 16.49 -6.16 -12.26
C ARG A 279 16.21 -7.57 -11.76
N ASN A 280 14.98 -7.83 -11.32
CA ASN A 280 14.58 -9.15 -10.82
C ASN A 280 13.76 -9.97 -11.84
N GLY A 281 13.71 -9.53 -13.10
CA GLY A 281 13.02 -10.25 -14.17
C GLY A 281 11.49 -10.24 -14.04
N ALA A 282 10.93 -9.32 -13.27
CA ALA A 282 9.49 -9.16 -13.12
C ALA A 282 8.94 -8.10 -14.08
N ILE A 283 7.75 -8.31 -14.61
CA ILE A 283 6.99 -7.24 -15.29
C ILE A 283 6.28 -6.41 -14.21
N LEU A 284 6.42 -5.08 -14.29
CA LEU A 284 5.58 -4.15 -13.54
C LEU A 284 4.38 -3.73 -14.40
N ALA A 285 3.19 -3.66 -13.81
CA ALA A 285 2.03 -3.01 -14.42
C ALA A 285 1.28 -2.15 -13.40
N PHE A 286 0.71 -1.05 -13.87
CA PHE A 286 -0.25 -0.26 -13.10
C PHE A 286 -1.65 -0.84 -13.26
N MET A 287 -2.44 -0.82 -12.19
CA MET A 287 -3.86 -1.15 -12.22
C MET A 287 -4.68 0.08 -11.84
N GLN A 288 -5.51 0.52 -12.77
CA GLN A 288 -6.47 1.59 -12.53
C GLN A 288 -7.84 0.99 -12.21
N LEU A 289 -8.30 1.21 -11.01
CA LEU A 289 -9.61 0.80 -10.53
C LEU A 289 -10.61 1.95 -10.69
N PRO A 290 -11.81 1.72 -11.20
CA PRO A 290 -12.83 2.77 -11.22
C PRO A 290 -13.29 3.12 -9.80
N MET A 291 -13.84 4.30 -9.62
CA MET A 291 -14.50 4.74 -8.38
C MET A 291 -16.02 4.67 -8.56
N ALA A 292 -16.77 4.52 -7.48
CA ALA A 292 -18.23 4.35 -7.53
C ALA A 292 -18.97 5.49 -8.26
N ASN A 293 -18.41 6.70 -8.19
CA ASN A 293 -18.98 7.91 -8.82
C ASN A 293 -18.24 8.33 -10.11
N SER A 294 -17.31 7.54 -10.60
CA SER A 294 -16.50 7.82 -11.79
C SER A 294 -17.18 7.19 -13.01
N GLN A 295 -18.12 7.92 -13.60
CA GLN A 295 -18.69 7.55 -14.89
C GLN A 295 -17.98 8.31 -16.02
N GLY A 296 -17.65 7.63 -17.10
CA GLY A 296 -17.03 8.26 -18.26
C GLY A 296 -15.73 7.58 -18.71
N PRO A 297 -14.94 8.26 -19.52
CA PRO A 297 -13.72 7.72 -20.09
C PRO A 297 -12.68 7.41 -19.02
N ILE A 298 -11.80 6.48 -19.35
CA ILE A 298 -10.61 6.18 -18.53
C ILE A 298 -9.62 7.33 -18.68
N GLU A 299 -9.30 8.00 -17.56
CA GLU A 299 -8.35 9.11 -17.54
C GLU A 299 -6.96 8.66 -17.16
N LEU A 300 -5.96 8.93 -18.02
CA LEU A 300 -4.57 8.57 -17.77
C LEU A 300 -3.65 9.79 -17.88
N SER A 301 -2.69 9.91 -16.98
CA SER A 301 -1.65 10.94 -17.04
C SER A 301 -0.62 10.61 -18.11
N ARG A 302 -0.29 11.60 -18.97
CA ARG A 302 0.82 11.49 -19.94
C ARG A 302 2.14 11.18 -19.25
N GLN A 303 2.38 11.77 -18.07
CA GLN A 303 3.63 11.57 -17.33
C GLN A 303 3.73 10.16 -16.76
N VAL A 304 2.62 9.56 -16.33
CA VAL A 304 2.61 8.16 -15.88
C VAL A 304 2.88 7.21 -17.04
N LEU A 305 2.24 7.44 -18.19
CA LEU A 305 2.51 6.62 -19.39
C LEU A 305 3.94 6.75 -19.89
N ALA A 306 4.55 7.93 -19.74
CA ALA A 306 5.96 8.16 -20.09
C ALA A 306 6.95 7.33 -19.26
N LEU A 307 6.52 6.76 -18.11
CA LEU A 307 7.34 5.80 -17.35
C LEU A 307 7.58 4.49 -18.12
N GLY A 308 6.83 4.24 -19.18
CA GLY A 308 6.99 3.03 -19.98
C GLY A 308 6.51 1.76 -19.27
N VAL A 309 5.53 1.89 -18.37
CA VAL A 309 4.89 0.79 -17.64
C VAL A 309 3.49 0.56 -18.22
N PRO A 310 3.09 -0.67 -18.57
CA PRO A 310 1.74 -0.94 -19.02
C PRO A 310 0.70 -0.62 -17.94
N VAL A 311 -0.45 -0.13 -18.37
CA VAL A 311 -1.59 0.15 -17.49
C VAL A 311 -2.71 -0.82 -17.82
N ILE A 312 -3.22 -1.51 -16.81
CA ILE A 312 -4.46 -2.30 -16.90
C ILE A 312 -5.55 -1.41 -16.36
N ALA A 313 -6.58 -1.14 -17.16
CA ALA A 313 -7.64 -0.23 -16.77
C ALA A 313 -9.03 -0.75 -17.19
N ALA A 314 -10.01 -0.44 -16.37
CA ALA A 314 -11.41 -0.65 -16.68
C ALA A 314 -12.23 0.58 -16.25
N SER A 315 -13.21 0.95 -17.07
CA SER A 315 -14.23 1.92 -16.65
C SER A 315 -15.30 1.25 -15.80
N THR A 316 -16.08 2.06 -15.10
CA THR A 316 -17.26 1.57 -14.38
C THR A 316 -18.23 0.83 -15.29
N GLU A 317 -18.42 1.33 -16.53
CA GLU A 317 -19.27 0.69 -17.54
C GLU A 317 -18.72 -0.69 -17.97
N MET A 318 -17.41 -0.82 -18.15
CA MET A 318 -16.78 -2.11 -18.46
C MET A 318 -16.99 -3.12 -17.34
N MET A 319 -16.92 -2.67 -16.08
CA MET A 319 -17.09 -3.56 -14.93
C MET A 319 -18.54 -3.96 -14.69
N PHE A 320 -19.47 -3.02 -14.78
CA PHE A 320 -20.84 -3.23 -14.31
C PHE A 320 -21.90 -3.11 -15.41
N GLY A 321 -21.50 -2.80 -16.66
CA GLY A 321 -22.43 -2.52 -17.75
C GLY A 321 -23.06 -1.15 -17.64
N ASN A 322 -24.07 -0.90 -18.47
CA ASN A 322 -24.83 0.36 -18.47
C ASN A 322 -25.94 0.31 -17.42
N VAL A 323 -25.56 0.31 -16.15
CA VAL A 323 -26.46 0.23 -15.00
C VAL A 323 -26.58 1.56 -14.28
N SER A 324 -27.60 1.73 -13.44
CA SER A 324 -27.78 2.94 -12.66
C SER A 324 -26.63 3.16 -11.66
N ALA A 325 -26.42 4.39 -11.25
CA ALA A 325 -25.43 4.74 -10.24
C ALA A 325 -25.67 3.99 -8.91
N ASP A 326 -26.91 3.70 -8.57
CA ASP A 326 -27.24 2.97 -7.35
C ASP A 326 -26.80 1.50 -7.44
N HIS A 327 -26.94 0.87 -8.59
CA HIS A 327 -26.46 -0.49 -8.85
C HIS A 327 -24.92 -0.57 -8.78
N ILE A 328 -24.22 0.46 -9.25
CA ILE A 328 -22.76 0.54 -9.13
C ILE A 328 -22.36 0.54 -7.65
N LYS A 329 -23.07 1.33 -6.81
CA LYS A 329 -22.78 1.46 -5.38
C LYS A 329 -22.94 0.16 -4.61
N GLU A 330 -23.80 -0.77 -5.06
CA GLU A 330 -23.93 -2.11 -4.45
C GLU A 330 -22.64 -2.93 -4.47
N ASN A 331 -21.67 -2.55 -5.31
CA ASN A 331 -20.38 -3.19 -5.45
C ASN A 331 -19.26 -2.48 -4.65
N TYR A 332 -19.61 -1.46 -3.88
CA TYR A 332 -18.66 -0.66 -3.09
C TYR A 332 -19.15 -0.54 -1.65
N PHE A 333 -18.22 -0.41 -0.71
CA PHE A 333 -18.56 -0.06 0.67
C PHE A 333 -18.38 1.44 0.96
N ASP A 334 -17.68 2.16 0.10
CA ASP A 334 -17.60 3.62 0.03
C ASP A 334 -17.38 4.05 -1.43
N HIS A 335 -17.07 5.31 -1.68
CA HIS A 335 -16.89 5.80 -3.06
C HIS A 335 -15.59 5.31 -3.74
N LEU A 336 -14.66 4.68 -3.01
CA LEU A 336 -13.33 4.28 -3.49
C LEU A 336 -13.10 2.77 -3.45
N HIS A 337 -13.68 2.06 -2.48
CA HIS A 337 -13.32 0.70 -2.15
C HIS A 337 -14.40 -0.28 -2.55
N PHE A 338 -14.01 -1.34 -3.23
CA PHE A 338 -14.92 -2.44 -3.52
C PHE A 338 -15.32 -3.16 -2.24
N ASN A 339 -16.55 -3.63 -2.20
CA ASN A 339 -16.99 -4.68 -1.30
C ASN A 339 -16.66 -6.06 -1.91
N SER A 340 -17.08 -7.14 -1.26
CA SER A 340 -16.83 -8.50 -1.75
C SER A 340 -17.39 -8.76 -3.16
N ASN A 341 -18.54 -8.19 -3.52
CA ASN A 341 -19.10 -8.31 -4.87
C ASN A 341 -18.21 -7.59 -5.91
N GLY A 342 -17.81 -6.34 -5.61
CA GLY A 342 -16.91 -5.58 -6.46
C GLY A 342 -15.54 -6.24 -6.62
N SER A 343 -14.99 -6.83 -5.57
CA SER A 343 -13.72 -7.55 -5.58
C SER A 343 -13.77 -8.79 -6.47
N ARG A 344 -14.84 -9.58 -6.37
CA ARG A 344 -15.06 -10.74 -7.25
C ARG A 344 -15.24 -10.31 -8.69
N ARG A 345 -16.03 -9.25 -8.93
CA ARG A 345 -16.23 -8.68 -10.27
C ARG A 345 -14.94 -8.15 -10.86
N SER A 346 -14.08 -7.56 -10.02
CA SER A 346 -12.75 -7.14 -10.43
C SER A 346 -11.89 -8.31 -10.90
N ALA A 347 -11.92 -9.44 -10.23
CA ALA A 347 -11.21 -10.64 -10.67
C ALA A 347 -11.68 -11.12 -12.06
N GLU A 348 -12.98 -11.07 -12.33
CA GLU A 348 -13.55 -11.41 -13.66
C GLU A 348 -13.08 -10.43 -14.76
N VAL A 349 -13.09 -9.13 -14.45
CA VAL A 349 -12.76 -8.08 -15.43
C VAL A 349 -11.27 -7.98 -15.69
N PHE A 350 -10.46 -8.00 -14.63
CA PHE A 350 -9.01 -7.84 -14.74
C PHE A 350 -8.26 -9.14 -15.01
N GLY A 351 -8.86 -10.30 -14.70
CA GLY A 351 -8.23 -11.61 -14.87
C GLY A 351 -7.68 -11.86 -16.28
N PRO A 352 -8.45 -11.64 -17.36
CA PRO A 352 -7.93 -11.83 -18.73
C PRO A 352 -6.70 -10.96 -19.05
N ALA A 353 -6.68 -9.70 -18.61
CA ALA A 353 -5.53 -8.81 -18.81
C ALA A 353 -4.32 -9.25 -17.99
N LEU A 354 -4.54 -9.70 -16.75
CA LEU A 354 -3.48 -10.27 -15.92
C LEU A 354 -2.91 -11.56 -16.51
N GLN A 355 -3.77 -12.42 -17.08
CA GLN A 355 -3.38 -13.63 -17.79
C GLN A 355 -2.48 -13.28 -18.99
N GLU A 356 -2.86 -12.29 -19.78
CA GLU A 356 -2.07 -11.85 -20.95
C GLU A 356 -0.69 -11.33 -20.53
N LEU A 357 -0.63 -10.44 -19.51
CA LEU A 357 0.65 -9.94 -19.01
C LEU A 357 1.52 -11.06 -18.44
N LEU A 358 0.92 -12.00 -17.72
CA LEU A 358 1.66 -13.13 -17.16
C LEU A 358 2.25 -14.05 -18.25
N GLN A 359 1.56 -14.18 -19.39
CA GLN A 359 2.09 -14.91 -20.54
C GLN A 359 3.31 -14.23 -21.17
N ARG A 360 3.33 -12.89 -21.18
CA ARG A 360 4.47 -12.09 -21.69
C ARG A 360 5.75 -12.26 -20.86
N THR A 361 5.65 -12.72 -19.59
CA THR A 361 6.85 -13.00 -18.75
C THR A 361 7.60 -14.27 -19.15
N ARG A 362 7.13 -15.02 -20.14
CA ARG A 362 7.71 -16.31 -20.54
C ARG A 362 8.55 -16.24 -21.82
N GLY A 363 8.50 -15.14 -22.52
CA GLY A 363 9.29 -14.89 -23.74
C GLY A 363 10.54 -14.09 -23.40
#